data_61d202630af29941c97969c87bd30237
#
_entry.id   61d202630af29941c97969c87bd30237
#
_cell.length_a   1.000
_cell.length_b   1.000
_cell.length_c   1.000
_cell.angle_alpha   90.00
_cell.angle_beta   90.00
_cell.angle_gamma   90.00
#
_symmetry.space_group_name_H-M   'P 1'
#
loop_
_entity.id
_entity.type
_entity.pdbx_description
1 polymer ?
#
loop_
_entity_poly.entity_id
_entity_poly.type
_entity_poly.pdbx_seq_one_letter_code
_entity_poly.pdbx_strand_id
1 'polypeptide(L)'
;MAKISYKEKNGITVYRVDRKIVCFREGKTYFIGKPSDRTTFSADVISEEKAHERCMEMCQDLIWSAMQYSNPVAYHAHKIINSL
;
A
#
# COMPACT_ATOMS: atom_id res chain seq x y z
N MET A 1 0.21 -15.00 -8.33
CA MET A 1 0.08 -13.54 -8.50
C MET A 1 -0.28 -12.92 -7.16
N ALA A 2 0.39 -11.84 -6.80
CA ALA A 2 0.14 -11.18 -5.52
C ALA A 2 -1.22 -10.47 -5.51
N LYS A 3 -1.92 -10.57 -4.39
CA LYS A 3 -3.27 -10.05 -4.25
C LYS A 3 -3.32 -9.03 -3.11
N ILE A 4 -3.90 -7.87 -3.39
CA ILE A 4 -4.12 -6.83 -2.39
C ILE A 4 -5.47 -7.07 -1.71
N SER A 5 -5.48 -7.02 -0.38
CA SER A 5 -6.71 -7.11 0.40
C SER A 5 -6.67 -6.08 1.53
N TYR A 6 -7.84 -5.68 2.00
CA TYR A 6 -7.92 -4.79 3.15
C TYR A 6 -9.16 -5.13 3.97
N LYS A 7 -9.08 -4.83 5.27
CA LYS A 7 -10.17 -5.11 6.19
C LYS A 7 -10.19 -4.07 7.30
N GLU A 8 -11.37 -3.54 7.57
CA GLU A 8 -11.57 -2.61 8.67
C GLU A 8 -11.99 -3.35 9.93
N LYS A 9 -11.41 -2.94 11.07
CA LYS A 9 -11.80 -3.41 12.39
C LYS A 9 -11.53 -2.31 13.41
N ASN A 10 -12.55 -1.91 14.16
CA ASN A 10 -12.45 -0.87 15.21
C ASN A 10 -11.90 0.45 14.70
N GLY A 11 -12.30 0.86 13.49
CA GLY A 11 -11.87 2.12 12.90
C GLY A 11 -10.50 2.08 12.23
N ILE A 12 -9.83 0.94 12.26
CA ILE A 12 -8.54 0.77 11.61
C ILE A 12 -8.70 -0.14 10.40
N THR A 13 -8.26 0.32 9.24
CA THR A 13 -8.26 -0.47 8.01
C THR A 13 -6.83 -0.95 7.74
N VAL A 14 -6.63 -2.26 7.73
CA VAL A 14 -5.31 -2.88 7.51
C VAL A 14 -5.25 -3.38 6.07
N TYR A 15 -4.16 -3.03 5.39
CA TYR A 15 -3.94 -3.41 3.98
C TYR A 15 -2.84 -4.46 3.90
N ARG A 16 -3.10 -5.52 3.13
CA ARG A 16 -2.19 -6.65 2.96
C ARG A 16 -1.92 -6.93 1.51
N VAL A 17 -0.71 -7.40 1.25
CA VAL A 17 -0.36 -8.06 -0.01
C VAL A 17 -0.20 -9.53 0.35
N ASP A 18 -1.09 -10.35 -0.19
CA ASP A 18 -1.28 -11.75 0.21
C ASP A 18 -1.59 -11.82 1.72
N ARG A 19 -0.68 -12.32 2.54
CA ARG A 19 -0.88 -12.42 3.99
C ARG A 19 -0.06 -11.42 4.79
N LYS A 20 0.72 -10.58 4.11
CA LYS A 20 1.65 -9.67 4.77
C LYS A 20 1.04 -8.29 4.90
N ILE A 21 1.06 -7.73 6.11
CA ILE A 21 0.60 -6.37 6.36
C ILE A 21 1.61 -5.39 5.76
N VAL A 22 1.12 -4.45 4.95
CA VAL A 22 1.94 -3.43 4.31
C VAL A 22 1.75 -2.08 5.00
N CYS A 23 0.50 -1.72 5.28
CA CYS A 23 0.17 -0.42 5.87
C CYS A 23 -1.23 -0.49 6.48
N PHE A 24 -1.60 0.58 7.18
CA PHE A 24 -2.94 0.71 7.73
C PHE A 24 -3.35 2.17 7.78
N ARG A 25 -4.63 2.44 7.97
CA ARG A 25 -5.12 3.81 8.12
C ARG A 25 -6.18 3.92 9.22
N GLU A 26 -6.25 5.10 9.81
CA GLU A 26 -7.32 5.50 10.70
C GLU A 26 -7.92 6.79 10.12
N GLY A 27 -9.12 6.69 9.54
CA GLY A 27 -9.71 7.83 8.85
C GLY A 27 -8.81 8.30 7.70
N LYS A 28 -8.41 9.55 7.73
CA LYS A 28 -7.56 10.16 6.70
C LYS A 28 -6.06 10.08 7.00
N THR A 29 -5.69 9.49 8.13
CA THR A 29 -4.29 9.32 8.52
C THR A 29 -3.86 7.89 8.19
N TYR A 30 -2.79 7.75 7.42
CA TYR A 30 -2.27 6.44 7.08
C TYR A 30 -0.85 6.24 7.59
N PHE A 31 -0.49 4.99 7.85
CA PHE A 31 0.77 4.59 8.47
C PHE A 31 1.38 3.46 7.67
N ILE A 32 2.71 3.42 7.64
CA ILE A 32 3.44 2.30 7.03
C ILE A 32 3.67 1.23 8.10
N GLY A 33 3.44 -0.04 7.74
CA GLY A 33 3.69 -1.15 8.64
C GLY A 33 2.48 -1.64 9.39
N LYS A 34 2.71 -2.18 10.59
CA LYS A 34 1.67 -2.83 11.40
C LYS A 34 1.03 -1.87 12.40
N PRO A 35 -0.25 -2.05 12.73
CA PRO A 35 -0.90 -1.21 13.76
C PRO A 35 -0.22 -1.24 15.13
N SER A 36 0.52 -2.28 15.44
CA SER A 36 1.28 -2.38 16.68
C SER A 36 2.52 -1.49 16.72
N ASP A 37 2.95 -0.98 15.57
CA ASP A 37 4.12 -0.11 15.44
C ASP A 37 3.70 1.26 14.90
N ARG A 38 3.16 2.09 15.79
CA ARG A 38 2.68 3.43 15.43
C ARG A 38 3.79 4.47 15.40
N THR A 39 5.03 4.06 15.65
CA THR A 39 6.17 4.97 15.54
C THR A 39 6.66 5.11 14.10
N THR A 40 6.17 4.28 13.19
CA THR A 40 6.50 4.39 11.78
C THR A 40 5.87 5.64 11.16
N PHE A 41 6.40 6.02 10.00
CA PHE A 41 5.94 7.20 9.28
C PHE A 41 4.41 7.23 9.13
N SER A 42 3.83 8.38 9.41
CA SER A 42 2.41 8.60 9.19
C SER A 42 2.21 9.89 8.41
N ALA A 43 1.13 9.95 7.65
CA ALA A 43 0.78 11.14 6.89
C ALA A 43 -0.72 11.36 6.93
N ASP A 44 -1.09 12.63 7.05
CA ASP A 44 -2.47 13.05 7.00
C ASP A 44 -2.76 13.59 5.60
N VAL A 45 -3.83 13.13 4.99
CA VAL A 45 -4.21 13.57 3.65
C VAL A 45 -5.56 14.29 3.69
N ILE A 46 -6.02 14.80 2.55
CA ILE A 46 -7.20 15.65 2.50
C ILE A 46 -8.52 14.91 2.78
N SER A 47 -8.54 13.58 2.65
CA SER A 47 -9.76 12.79 2.86
C SER A 47 -9.44 11.33 3.13
N GLU A 48 -10.43 10.59 3.67
CA GLU A 48 -10.32 9.14 3.84
C GLU A 48 -10.13 8.43 2.52
N GLU A 49 -10.76 8.91 1.46
CA GLU A 49 -10.62 8.36 0.11
C GLU A 49 -9.17 8.46 -0.37
N LYS A 50 -8.53 9.61 -0.14
CA LYS A 50 -7.12 9.80 -0.50
C LYS A 50 -6.21 8.91 0.34
N ALA A 51 -6.53 8.73 1.62
CA ALA A 51 -5.77 7.82 2.48
C ALA A 51 -5.88 6.37 1.96
N HIS A 52 -7.08 5.96 1.56
CA HIS A 52 -7.29 4.65 0.95
C HIS A 52 -6.45 4.49 -0.32
N GLU A 53 -6.49 5.49 -1.21
CA GLU A 53 -5.70 5.47 -2.44
C GLU A 53 -4.21 5.32 -2.16
N ARG A 54 -3.70 6.06 -1.16
CA ARG A 54 -2.29 5.98 -0.78
C ARG A 54 -1.91 4.60 -0.26
N CYS A 55 -2.78 3.99 0.55
CA CYS A 55 -2.55 2.63 1.03
C CYS A 55 -2.54 1.62 -0.12
N MET A 56 -3.47 1.76 -1.06
CA MET A 56 -3.51 0.90 -2.23
C MET A 56 -2.26 1.08 -3.10
N GLU A 57 -1.79 2.32 -3.27
CA GLU A 57 -0.56 2.61 -4.00
C GLU A 57 0.66 1.94 -3.35
N MET A 58 0.76 2.00 -2.01
CA MET A 58 1.85 1.36 -1.30
C MET A 58 1.86 -0.16 -1.52
N CYS A 59 0.70 -0.78 -1.49
CA CYS A 59 0.57 -2.21 -1.78
C CYS A 59 0.98 -2.51 -3.22
N GLN A 60 0.54 -1.69 -4.16
CA GLN A 60 0.87 -1.84 -5.58
C GLN A 60 2.37 -1.68 -5.82
N ASP A 61 2.99 -0.70 -5.18
CA ASP A 61 4.43 -0.46 -5.29
C ASP A 61 5.23 -1.66 -4.78
N LEU A 62 4.76 -2.28 -3.69
CA LEU A 62 5.42 -3.47 -3.17
C LEU A 62 5.37 -4.62 -4.18
N ILE A 63 4.22 -4.81 -4.83
CA ILE A 63 4.05 -5.83 -5.86
C ILE A 63 4.98 -5.56 -7.04
N TRP A 64 5.03 -4.31 -7.52
CA TRP A 64 5.90 -3.93 -8.64
C TRP A 64 7.38 -4.10 -8.29
N SER A 65 7.76 -3.77 -7.05
CA SER A 65 9.15 -3.96 -6.60
C SER A 65 9.54 -5.43 -6.61
N ALA A 66 8.63 -6.32 -6.19
CA ALA A 66 8.87 -7.76 -6.25
C ALA A 66 8.99 -8.23 -7.71
N MET A 67 8.17 -7.68 -8.62
CA MET A 67 8.24 -8.00 -10.04
C MET A 67 9.56 -7.58 -10.68
N GLN A 68 10.20 -6.54 -10.15
CA GLN A 68 11.50 -6.10 -10.65
C GLN A 68 12.54 -7.21 -10.61
N TYR A 69 12.49 -8.06 -9.59
CA TYR A 69 13.42 -9.18 -9.43
C TYR A 69 13.01 -10.41 -10.22
N SER A 70 11.70 -10.64 -10.40
CA SER A 70 11.20 -11.81 -11.11
C SER A 70 10.98 -11.56 -12.61
N ASN A 71 10.65 -10.33 -12.99
CA ASN A 71 10.38 -9.95 -14.39
C ASN A 71 10.73 -8.47 -14.62
N PRO A 72 12.04 -8.15 -14.78
CA PRO A 72 12.48 -6.76 -14.95
C PRO A 72 11.86 -6.05 -16.15
N VAL A 73 11.63 -6.77 -17.24
CA VAL A 73 11.06 -6.18 -18.46
C VAL A 73 9.65 -5.67 -18.21
N ALA A 74 8.80 -6.47 -17.58
CA ALA A 74 7.44 -6.09 -17.26
C ALA A 74 7.40 -4.93 -16.27
N TYR A 75 8.30 -4.93 -15.28
CA TYR A 75 8.42 -3.85 -14.31
C TYR A 75 8.75 -2.52 -14.98
N HIS A 76 9.75 -2.51 -15.86
CA HIS A 76 10.16 -1.29 -16.58
C HIS A 76 9.06 -0.78 -17.51
N ALA A 77 8.39 -1.67 -18.23
CA ALA A 77 7.28 -1.29 -19.10
C ALA A 77 6.16 -0.63 -18.30
N HIS A 78 5.82 -1.18 -17.14
CA HIS A 78 4.79 -0.62 -16.27
C HIS A 78 5.18 0.78 -15.78
N LYS A 79 6.44 0.96 -15.37
CA LYS A 79 6.93 2.27 -14.89
C LYS A 79 6.86 3.33 -15.98
N ILE A 80 7.23 2.99 -17.20
CA ILE A 80 7.18 3.92 -18.33
C ILE A 80 5.73 4.33 -18.61
N ILE A 81 4.81 3.39 -18.63
CA ILE A 81 3.38 3.66 -18.86
C ILE A 81 2.84 4.60 -17.78
N ASN A 82 3.16 4.35 -16.51
CA ASN A 82 2.66 5.16 -15.41
C ASN A 82 3.30 6.55 -15.30
N SER A 83 4.45 6.76 -15.93
CA SER A 83 5.13 8.06 -15.93
C SER A 83 4.67 8.96 -17.08
N LEU A 84 3.89 8.43 -18.01
CA LEU A 84 3.30 9.20 -19.10
C LEU A 84 2.01 9.87 -18.65
#